data_f46f39c7eec60dcccc6ff2296d599085
#
_entry.id   f46f39c7eec60dcccc6ff2296d599085
#
_cell.length_a   1.000
_cell.length_b   1.000
_cell.length_c   1.000
_cell.angle_alpha   90.00
_cell.angle_beta   90.00
_cell.angle_gamma   90.00
#
_symmetry.space_group_name_H-M   'P 1'
#
loop_
_entity.id
_entity.type
_entity.pdbx_description
1 polymer ?
#
loop_
_entity_poly.entity_id
_entity_poly.type
_entity_poly.pdbx_seq_one_letter_code
_entity_poly.pdbx_strand_id
1 'polypeptide(L)'
;MSDQEFDVLVIGAGPGGYVCAIRCAQLGMKVGLVEKNPRLGGTCLNVGCIPSKALLHSTEIYHELTHGAKAHGIVVKSMSHDLSALMNRKDKVVDQLGKGVSSLVKAKG
;
A
#
# COMPACT_ATOMS: atom_id res chain seq x y z
N MET A 1 27.21 15.96 17.62
CA MET A 1 26.04 15.78 16.71
C MET A 1 26.21 16.69 15.52
N SER A 2 26.09 16.19 14.32
CA SER A 2 26.06 17.03 13.14
C SER A 2 24.65 17.55 12.93
N ASP A 3 24.46 18.84 12.85
CA ASP A 3 23.20 19.45 12.46
C ASP A 3 22.98 19.19 10.98
N GLN A 4 21.83 18.64 10.63
CA GLN A 4 21.43 18.46 9.26
C GLN A 4 20.46 19.57 8.87
N GLU A 5 20.79 20.29 7.81
CA GLU A 5 19.94 21.33 7.26
C GLU A 5 19.10 20.78 6.11
N PHE A 6 17.82 21.11 6.11
CA PHE A 6 16.86 20.77 5.06
C PHE A 6 16.11 22.01 4.59
N ASP A 7 15.76 22.08 3.33
CA ASP A 7 14.83 23.09 2.82
C ASP A 7 13.41 22.83 3.29
N VAL A 8 13.04 21.54 3.36
CA VAL A 8 11.71 21.07 3.80
C VAL A 8 11.87 19.85 4.70
N LEU A 9 11.19 19.88 5.83
CA LEU A 9 11.07 18.74 6.73
C LEU A 9 9.62 18.27 6.78
N VAL A 10 9.38 17.05 6.34
CA VAL A 10 8.05 16.42 6.35
C VAL A 10 7.96 15.46 7.52
N ILE A 11 6.98 15.63 8.39
CA ILE A 11 6.76 14.78 9.56
C ILE A 11 5.57 13.85 9.26
N GLY A 12 5.85 12.56 9.19
CA GLY A 12 4.90 11.52 8.87
C GLY A 12 4.99 11.06 7.40
N ALA A 13 5.15 9.74 7.22
CA ALA A 13 5.31 9.12 5.91
C ALA A 13 4.04 8.39 5.43
N GLY A 14 2.88 8.90 5.80
CA GLY A 14 1.59 8.52 5.20
C GLY A 14 1.47 9.06 3.76
N PRO A 15 0.33 8.83 3.07
CA PRO A 15 0.15 9.24 1.67
C PRO A 15 0.41 10.73 1.41
N GLY A 16 -0.02 11.61 2.32
CA GLY A 16 0.27 13.04 2.24
C GLY A 16 1.76 13.34 2.37
N GLY A 17 2.43 12.66 3.31
CA GLY A 17 3.84 12.90 3.64
C GLY A 17 4.81 12.41 2.57
N TYR A 18 4.78 11.13 2.20
CA TYR A 18 5.74 10.63 1.21
C TYR A 18 5.53 11.23 -0.18
N VAL A 19 4.28 11.51 -0.58
CA VAL A 19 4.00 12.19 -1.86
C VAL A 19 4.57 13.60 -1.85
N CYS A 20 4.36 14.35 -0.77
CA CYS A 20 4.92 15.70 -0.60
C CYS A 20 6.45 15.67 -0.64
N ALA A 21 7.07 14.79 0.12
CA ALA A 21 8.53 14.67 0.18
C ALA A 21 9.14 14.35 -1.19
N ILE A 22 8.56 13.38 -1.91
CA ILE A 22 9.01 13.03 -3.26
C ILE A 22 8.87 14.22 -4.20
N ARG A 23 7.76 14.95 -4.15
CA ARG A 23 7.53 16.10 -5.02
C ARG A 23 8.51 17.24 -4.73
N CYS A 24 8.75 17.56 -3.47
CA CYS A 24 9.73 18.56 -3.08
C CYS A 24 11.15 18.19 -3.58
N ALA A 25 11.54 16.93 -3.44
CA ALA A 25 12.83 16.44 -3.95
C ALA A 25 12.92 16.53 -5.47
N GLN A 26 11.85 16.23 -6.20
CA GLN A 26 11.78 16.40 -7.66
C GLN A 26 11.95 17.86 -8.10
N LEU A 27 11.56 18.81 -7.25
CA LEU A 27 11.73 20.24 -7.46
C LEU A 27 13.13 20.76 -7.07
N GLY A 28 14.02 19.87 -6.69
CA GLY A 28 15.41 20.21 -6.32
C GLY A 28 15.64 20.63 -4.89
N MET A 29 14.63 20.49 -4.03
CA MET A 29 14.77 20.83 -2.60
C MET A 29 15.47 19.70 -1.83
N LYS A 30 16.25 20.06 -0.81
CA LYS A 30 16.78 19.11 0.16
C LYS A 30 15.71 18.78 1.19
N VAL A 31 15.19 17.56 1.16
CA VAL A 31 14.02 17.15 1.95
C VAL A 31 14.41 16.14 3.02
N GLY A 32 13.94 16.36 4.24
CA GLY A 32 13.93 15.37 5.31
C GLY A 32 12.52 14.79 5.48
N LEU A 33 12.43 13.47 5.55
CA LEU A 33 11.17 12.76 5.86
C LEU A 33 11.33 12.00 7.17
N VAL A 34 10.52 12.37 8.16
CA VAL A 34 10.55 11.78 9.50
C VAL A 34 9.36 10.85 9.68
N GLU A 35 9.62 9.60 10.02
CA GLU A 35 8.59 8.61 10.32
C GLU A 35 8.96 7.82 11.58
N LYS A 36 8.05 7.72 12.52
CA LYS A 36 8.25 7.00 13.78
C LYS A 36 8.17 5.47 13.62
N ASN A 37 7.45 5.00 12.62
CA ASN A 37 7.27 3.57 12.39
C ASN A 37 8.35 3.04 11.43
N PRO A 38 8.70 1.75 11.53
CA PRO A 38 9.73 1.16 10.66
C PRO A 38 9.31 1.05 9.19
N ARG A 39 8.00 1.16 8.91
CA ARG A 39 7.44 1.10 7.55
C ARG A 39 6.89 2.45 7.14
N LEU A 40 7.19 2.87 5.90
CA LEU A 40 6.57 4.02 5.26
C LEU A 40 5.16 3.68 4.77
N GLY A 41 4.36 4.69 4.44
CA GLY A 41 3.05 4.53 3.86
C GLY A 41 1.88 4.79 4.81
N GLY A 42 2.14 4.90 6.10
CA GLY A 42 1.16 5.25 7.14
C GLY A 42 0.01 4.25 7.26
N THR A 43 -1.08 4.71 7.84
CA THR A 43 -2.29 3.90 8.08
C THR A 43 -2.89 3.36 6.78
N CYS A 44 -3.01 4.19 5.75
CA CYS A 44 -3.62 3.79 4.48
C CYS A 44 -2.92 2.58 3.86
N LEU A 45 -1.60 2.62 3.72
CA LEU A 45 -0.85 1.55 3.07
C LEU A 45 -0.76 0.29 3.94
N ASN A 46 -0.54 0.44 5.23
CA ASN A 46 -0.19 -0.69 6.09
C ASN A 46 -1.40 -1.39 6.72
N VAL A 47 -2.43 -0.65 7.13
CA VAL A 47 -3.57 -1.20 7.89
C VAL A 47 -4.95 -0.69 7.44
N GLY A 48 -5.01 0.14 6.41
CA GLY A 48 -6.24 0.78 5.93
C GLY A 48 -6.57 0.47 4.47
N CYS A 49 -6.41 1.47 3.61
CA CYS A 49 -6.87 1.46 2.21
C CYS A 49 -6.36 0.26 1.41
N ILE A 50 -5.08 -0.03 1.50
CA ILE A 50 -4.45 -1.07 0.68
C ILE A 50 -4.87 -2.48 1.12
N PRO A 51 -4.70 -2.87 2.40
CA PRO A 51 -5.15 -4.21 2.81
C PRO A 51 -6.66 -4.40 2.66
N SER A 52 -7.49 -3.39 2.92
CA SER A 52 -8.94 -3.51 2.76
C SER A 52 -9.33 -3.73 1.30
N LYS A 53 -8.74 -3.01 0.34
CA LYS A 53 -8.99 -3.20 -1.10
C LYS A 53 -8.49 -4.56 -1.60
N ALA A 54 -7.36 -5.03 -1.10
CA ALA A 54 -6.87 -6.37 -1.43
C ALA A 54 -7.84 -7.47 -0.98
N LEU A 55 -8.40 -7.35 0.23
CA LEU A 55 -9.41 -8.28 0.75
C LEU A 55 -10.73 -8.17 -0.02
N LEU A 56 -11.22 -6.95 -0.26
CA LEU A 56 -12.45 -6.72 -1.03
C LEU A 56 -12.35 -7.30 -2.43
N HIS A 57 -11.24 -7.13 -3.12
CA HIS A 57 -11.05 -7.71 -4.46
C HIS A 57 -11.16 -9.24 -4.43
N SER A 58 -10.56 -9.89 -3.45
CA SER A 58 -10.64 -11.35 -3.31
C SER A 58 -12.08 -11.82 -2.99
N THR A 59 -12.79 -11.08 -2.13
CA THR A 59 -14.19 -11.41 -1.79
C THR A 59 -15.16 -11.10 -2.93
N GLU A 60 -14.89 -10.11 -3.78
CA GLU A 60 -15.65 -9.83 -5.00
C GLU A 60 -15.57 -11.00 -5.97
N ILE A 61 -14.39 -11.57 -6.18
CA ILE A 61 -14.24 -12.79 -7.04
C ILE A 61 -15.08 -13.92 -6.49
N TYR A 62 -15.06 -14.14 -5.18
CA TYR A 62 -15.88 -15.16 -4.54
C TYR A 62 -17.37 -14.90 -4.75
N HIS A 63 -17.81 -13.65 -4.54
CA HIS A 63 -19.20 -13.24 -4.72
C HIS A 63 -19.67 -13.41 -6.17
N GLU A 64 -18.88 -13.00 -7.15
CA GLU A 64 -19.16 -13.17 -8.57
C GLU A 64 -19.38 -14.65 -8.94
N LEU A 65 -18.48 -15.51 -8.48
CA LEU A 65 -18.58 -16.94 -8.76
C LEU A 65 -19.78 -17.60 -8.08
N THR A 66 -20.22 -17.12 -6.93
CA THR A 66 -21.37 -17.69 -6.21
C THR A 66 -22.72 -17.12 -6.66
N HIS A 67 -22.78 -15.88 -7.14
CA HIS A 67 -24.04 -15.18 -7.44
C HIS A 67 -24.15 -14.73 -8.90
N GLY A 68 -23.07 -14.25 -9.52
CA GLY A 68 -23.08 -13.66 -10.86
C GLY A 68 -22.79 -14.64 -11.99
N ALA A 69 -22.02 -15.67 -11.73
CA ALA A 69 -21.46 -16.58 -12.75
C ALA A 69 -22.53 -17.22 -13.66
N LYS A 70 -23.70 -17.56 -13.13
CA LYS A 70 -24.80 -18.19 -13.88
C LYS A 70 -25.30 -17.30 -15.02
N ALA A 71 -25.34 -16.00 -14.84
CA ALA A 71 -25.76 -15.06 -15.89
C ALA A 71 -24.81 -15.07 -17.10
N HIS A 72 -23.56 -15.43 -16.87
CA HIS A 72 -22.53 -15.57 -17.92
C HIS A 72 -22.40 -17.00 -18.49
N GLY A 73 -23.29 -17.89 -18.11
CA GLY A 73 -23.24 -19.30 -18.56
C GLY A 73 -22.15 -20.13 -17.85
N ILE A 74 -21.62 -19.63 -16.75
CA ILE A 74 -20.59 -20.31 -15.96
C ILE A 74 -21.26 -21.10 -14.83
N VAL A 75 -21.01 -22.42 -14.81
CA VAL A 75 -21.56 -23.33 -13.80
C VAL A 75 -20.49 -23.62 -12.75
N VAL A 76 -20.76 -23.21 -11.50
CA VAL A 76 -19.92 -23.49 -10.35
C VAL A 76 -20.62 -24.57 -9.51
N LYS A 77 -20.04 -25.77 -9.44
CA LYS A 77 -20.65 -26.91 -8.72
C LYS A 77 -20.41 -26.85 -7.22
N SER A 78 -19.22 -26.47 -6.82
CA SER A 78 -18.85 -26.28 -5.40
C SER A 78 -17.75 -25.25 -5.28
N MET A 79 -17.72 -24.54 -4.16
CA MET A 79 -16.72 -23.54 -3.90
C MET A 79 -16.32 -23.54 -2.43
N SER A 80 -15.05 -23.39 -2.17
CA SER A 80 -14.50 -23.20 -0.85
C SER A 80 -13.50 -22.04 -0.88
N HIS A 81 -13.09 -21.56 0.29
CA HIS A 81 -12.07 -20.54 0.40
C HIS A 81 -11.01 -20.98 1.40
N ASP A 82 -9.78 -20.51 1.19
CA ASP A 82 -8.66 -20.65 2.12
C ASP A 82 -8.35 -19.27 2.69
N LEU A 83 -8.77 -19.04 3.94
CA LEU A 83 -8.58 -17.76 4.61
C LEU A 83 -7.08 -17.43 4.81
N SER A 84 -6.27 -18.45 5.08
CA SER A 84 -4.82 -18.26 5.26
C SER A 84 -4.16 -17.78 3.97
N ALA A 85 -4.49 -18.39 2.84
CA ALA A 85 -4.00 -17.96 1.52
C ALA A 85 -4.47 -16.54 1.16
N LEU A 86 -5.72 -16.21 1.48
CA LEU A 86 -6.30 -14.88 1.26
C LEU A 86 -5.56 -13.82 2.08
N MET A 87 -5.29 -14.08 3.35
CA MET A 87 -4.54 -13.18 4.22
C MET A 87 -3.08 -13.03 3.78
N ASN A 88 -2.44 -14.12 3.36
CA ASN A 88 -1.07 -14.09 2.83
C ASN A 88 -0.98 -13.25 1.54
N ARG A 89 -1.97 -13.35 0.66
CA ARG A 89 -2.05 -12.50 -0.53
C ARG A 89 -2.14 -11.01 -0.14
N LYS A 90 -3.00 -10.68 0.79
CA LYS A 90 -3.13 -9.32 1.32
C LYS A 90 -1.79 -8.82 1.86
N ASP A 91 -1.08 -9.60 2.64
CA ASP A 91 0.23 -9.24 3.19
C ASP A 91 1.28 -9.00 2.10
N LYS A 92 1.30 -9.83 1.05
CA LYS A 92 2.18 -9.64 -0.10
C LYS A 92 1.91 -8.33 -0.84
N VAL A 93 0.65 -7.96 -1.03
CA VAL A 93 0.27 -6.68 -1.67
C VAL A 93 0.78 -5.51 -0.84
N VAL A 94 0.57 -5.52 0.47
CA VAL A 94 1.05 -4.48 1.39
C VAL A 94 2.57 -4.39 1.37
N ASP A 95 3.28 -5.51 1.45
CA ASP A 95 4.74 -5.55 1.42
C ASP A 95 5.31 -5.03 0.10
N GLN A 96 4.73 -5.42 -1.03
CA GLN A 96 5.16 -4.98 -2.35
C GLN A 96 5.02 -3.46 -2.52
N LEU A 97 3.89 -2.91 -2.12
CA LEU A 97 3.65 -1.47 -2.21
C LEU A 97 4.50 -0.69 -1.21
N GLY A 98 4.69 -1.21 -0.01
CA GLY A 98 5.59 -0.62 0.99
C GLY A 98 7.04 -0.54 0.51
N LYS A 99 7.54 -1.61 -0.12
CA LYS A 99 8.87 -1.61 -0.76
C LYS A 99 8.95 -0.61 -1.91
N GLY A 100 7.89 -0.49 -2.71
CA GLY A 100 7.79 0.49 -3.79
C GLY A 100 7.92 1.92 -3.28
N VAL A 101 7.18 2.28 -2.24
CA VAL A 101 7.26 3.60 -1.61
C VAL A 101 8.66 3.86 -1.06
N SER A 102 9.24 2.90 -0.33
CA SER A 102 10.60 3.03 0.21
C SER A 102 11.65 3.22 -0.89
N SER A 103 11.52 2.51 -2.00
CA SER A 103 12.42 2.64 -3.15
C SER A 103 12.30 4.02 -3.81
N LEU A 104 11.08 4.54 -3.97
CA LEU A 104 10.85 5.87 -4.53
C LEU A 104 11.43 6.97 -3.64
N VAL A 105 11.26 6.87 -2.34
CA VAL A 105 11.82 7.83 -1.38
C VAL A 105 13.35 7.82 -1.43
N LYS A 106 13.96 6.65 -1.44
CA LYS A 106 15.43 6.50 -1.52
C LYS A 106 15.99 7.01 -2.84
N ALA A 107 15.31 6.78 -3.96
CA ALA A 107 15.76 7.21 -5.30
C ALA A 107 15.80 8.74 -5.44
N LYS A 108 15.07 9.47 -4.63
CA LYS A 108 15.05 10.94 -4.64
C LYS A 108 15.92 11.59 -3.54
N GLY A 109 16.64 10.79 -2.78
CA GLY A 109 17.51 11.28 -1.71
C GLY A 109 16.76 11.56 -0.42
#